data_63a665dc53a3221b95d9637a0d35b46b
#
_entry.id   63a665dc53a3221b95d9637a0d35b46b
#
_cell.length_a   1.000
_cell.length_b   1.000
_cell.length_c   1.000
_cell.angle_alpha   90.00
_cell.angle_beta   90.00
_cell.angle_gamma   90.00
#
_symmetry.space_group_name_H-M   'P 1'
#
loop_
_entity.id
_entity.type
_entity.pdbx_description
1 polymer ?
#
loop_
_entity_poly.entity_id
_entity_poly.type
_entity_poly.pdbx_seq_one_letter_code
_entity_poly.pdbx_strand_id
1 'polypeptide(L)'
;MYDYEKDLSSQLRQGAGSAAVLSMLAACGGSSSSTAASTASTAASTAGASSAAAASFGPDTQAIVDRGVLKVGVKNAVQGFSFQDTLTGEYKGLEDSLAEMIAEYLGVDVEFTTVTAATRGELLDSGDIDAVLATFTITEERKKSWDFTTPYYTDYVSVLVEDSNGIKDLADLKDKVVGVSSGSTSARALVKAMIDAGVLDGANFDADTFNADTWKEGISFRQYDDYPAISTALSANEIQGFCVDKSILAIYKTDGRSYVDAEFSPQEYGVATKKGSDFSTLCDELVQGWLADGTVESLIKENGLS
;
A
#
# COMPACT_ATOMS: atom_id res chain seq x y z
N MET A 1 -9.76 -23.38 38.40
CA MET A 1 -10.53 -24.59 38.53
C MET A 1 -11.97 -24.24 38.32
N TYR A 2 -12.38 -24.07 37.06
CA TYR A 2 -13.77 -24.04 36.61
C TYR A 2 -13.81 -24.64 35.20
N ASP A 3 -14.49 -25.78 35.13
CA ASP A 3 -14.77 -26.56 33.92
C ASP A 3 -15.65 -25.80 32.94
N TYR A 4 -15.27 -25.77 31.66
CA TYR A 4 -16.15 -25.48 30.54
C TYR A 4 -15.92 -26.51 29.43
N GLU A 5 -16.28 -27.74 29.69
CA GLU A 5 -16.62 -28.72 28.68
C GLU A 5 -18.10 -29.08 28.88
N LYS A 6 -18.92 -28.81 27.90
CA LYS A 6 -20.14 -29.45 27.41
C LYS A 6 -21.10 -28.42 26.85
N ASP A 7 -21.15 -28.29 25.54
CA ASP A 7 -22.39 -28.45 24.79
C ASP A 7 -22.15 -28.23 23.28
N LEU A 8 -21.86 -29.26 22.57
CA LEU A 8 -21.84 -29.31 21.10
C LEU A 8 -22.35 -30.66 20.64
N SER A 9 -23.64 -30.92 20.89
CA SER A 9 -24.33 -32.01 20.23
C SER A 9 -25.85 -31.84 20.36
N SER A 10 -26.45 -31.13 19.42
CA SER A 10 -27.85 -31.33 19.01
C SER A 10 -28.30 -30.23 18.06
N GLN A 11 -28.22 -30.43 16.78
CA GLN A 11 -29.11 -29.94 15.73
C GLN A 11 -28.66 -30.49 14.36
N LEU A 12 -28.64 -31.81 14.27
CA LEU A 12 -28.73 -32.53 13.01
C LEU A 12 -29.93 -33.39 13.07
N ARG A 13 -31.05 -32.97 12.46
CA ARG A 13 -32.02 -33.85 11.81
C ARG A 13 -33.19 -33.09 11.19
N GLN A 14 -33.38 -33.44 9.92
CA GLN A 14 -34.67 -33.65 9.21
C GLN A 14 -35.25 -32.46 8.43
N GLY A 15 -35.37 -32.76 7.15
CA GLY A 15 -36.37 -32.29 6.26
C GLY A 15 -36.08 -32.63 4.80
N ALA A 16 -36.18 -33.92 4.43
CA ALA A 16 -36.29 -34.38 3.05
C ALA A 16 -37.73 -34.28 2.56
N GLY A 17 -37.93 -34.03 1.27
CA GLY A 17 -39.25 -34.12 0.60
C GLY A 17 -39.17 -33.31 -0.70
N SER A 18 -38.80 -33.86 -1.76
CA SER A 18 -39.53 -34.66 -2.77
C SER A 18 -40.41 -33.85 -3.71
N ALA A 19 -40.03 -33.96 -4.92
CA ALA A 19 -40.69 -34.45 -6.13
C ALA A 19 -41.46 -33.38 -6.90
N ALA A 20 -41.09 -33.08 -8.09
CA ALA A 20 -41.25 -33.73 -9.38
C ALA A 20 -42.65 -33.51 -10.00
N VAL A 21 -42.68 -33.27 -11.24
CA VAL A 21 -43.51 -33.80 -12.35
C VAL A 21 -43.89 -32.69 -13.31
N LEU A 22 -43.28 -32.69 -14.49
CA LEU A 22 -43.72 -33.17 -15.82
C LEU A 22 -45.04 -32.56 -16.33
N SER A 23 -45.08 -31.98 -17.47
CA SER A 23 -45.38 -32.51 -18.79
C SER A 23 -45.96 -31.45 -19.69
N MET A 24 -45.49 -31.43 -20.84
CA MET A 24 -45.98 -31.84 -22.18
C MET A 24 -47.00 -30.92 -22.83
N LEU A 25 -46.67 -30.67 -23.99
CA LEU A 25 -47.00 -30.97 -25.39
C LEU A 25 -47.88 -29.97 -26.08
N ALA A 26 -47.37 -29.51 -27.17
CA ALA A 26 -47.72 -29.73 -28.58
C ALA A 26 -49.04 -29.09 -29.01
N ALA A 27 -49.17 -28.53 -30.09
CA ALA A 27 -48.83 -28.78 -31.47
C ALA A 27 -49.70 -27.89 -32.37
N CYS A 28 -49.09 -27.60 -33.52
CA CYS A 28 -49.69 -27.54 -34.83
C CYS A 28 -50.88 -26.62 -35.18
N GLY A 29 -50.58 -25.81 -36.17
CA GLY A 29 -51.35 -25.97 -37.38
C GLY A 29 -51.98 -24.72 -37.94
N GLY A 30 -51.65 -24.40 -39.18
CA GLY A 30 -52.62 -23.93 -40.12
C GLY A 30 -52.41 -22.56 -40.75
N SER A 31 -52.01 -22.63 -41.96
CA SER A 31 -51.96 -21.62 -43.03
C SER A 31 -53.22 -20.75 -43.17
N SER A 32 -53.06 -19.53 -43.58
CA SER A 32 -53.30 -19.00 -44.94
C SER A 32 -53.47 -17.49 -44.98
N SER A 33 -52.72 -16.93 -45.83
CA SER A 33 -52.91 -15.77 -46.71
C SER A 33 -54.03 -14.77 -46.46
N SER A 34 -53.69 -13.46 -46.37
CA SER A 34 -54.08 -12.48 -47.38
C SER A 34 -53.45 -11.11 -47.14
N THR A 35 -53.07 -10.54 -48.22
CA THR A 35 -52.55 -9.21 -48.52
C THR A 35 -53.39 -8.07 -47.98
N ALA A 36 -52.72 -7.06 -47.34
CA ALA A 36 -53.07 -5.65 -47.51
C ALA A 36 -51.89 -4.77 -47.11
N ALA A 37 -51.46 -3.98 -48.05
CA ALA A 37 -50.46 -2.95 -47.86
C ALA A 37 -51.00 -1.80 -47.04
N SER A 38 -50.20 -1.33 -46.08
CA SER A 38 -50.34 0.03 -45.51
C SER A 38 -48.99 0.54 -45.08
N THR A 39 -48.61 1.57 -45.74
CA THR A 39 -47.44 2.41 -45.48
C THR A 39 -47.54 3.03 -44.08
N ALA A 40 -46.57 2.77 -43.24
CA ALA A 40 -46.34 3.53 -42.04
C ALA A 40 -44.84 3.68 -41.80
N SER A 41 -44.46 4.92 -41.86
CA SER A 41 -43.22 5.59 -41.52
C SER A 41 -42.30 4.84 -40.54
N THR A 42 -41.14 4.50 -41.02
CA THR A 42 -39.99 4.05 -40.22
C THR A 42 -39.39 5.25 -39.50
N ALA A 43 -39.71 5.45 -38.23
CA ALA A 43 -38.87 6.23 -37.35
C ALA A 43 -37.71 5.33 -36.89
N ALA A 44 -36.58 5.45 -37.55
CA ALA A 44 -35.34 4.86 -37.10
C ALA A 44 -34.90 5.61 -35.84
N SER A 45 -35.12 5.00 -34.67
CA SER A 45 -34.41 5.37 -33.46
C SER A 45 -32.96 4.93 -33.64
N THR A 46 -32.15 5.84 -34.11
CA THR A 46 -30.68 5.74 -33.95
C THR A 46 -30.42 5.88 -32.45
N ALA A 47 -30.33 4.76 -31.75
CA ALA A 47 -29.61 4.71 -30.49
C ALA A 47 -28.16 5.10 -30.84
N GLY A 48 -27.80 6.32 -30.56
CA GLY A 48 -26.44 6.79 -30.58
C GLY A 48 -25.67 5.97 -29.53
N ALA A 49 -24.99 4.95 -30.00
CA ALA A 49 -23.87 4.42 -29.25
C ALA A 49 -22.86 5.58 -29.18
N SER A 50 -22.84 6.26 -28.05
CA SER A 50 -21.71 7.12 -27.69
C SER A 50 -20.52 6.18 -27.61
N SER A 51 -19.76 6.06 -28.69
CA SER A 51 -18.42 5.53 -28.64
C SER A 51 -17.63 6.52 -27.79
N ALA A 52 -17.51 6.24 -26.52
CA ALA A 52 -16.41 6.79 -25.74
C ALA A 52 -15.16 6.48 -26.56
N ALA A 53 -14.46 7.50 -27.02
CA ALA A 53 -13.18 7.34 -27.65
C ALA A 53 -12.34 6.51 -26.67
N ALA A 54 -12.00 5.28 -27.04
CA ALA A 54 -11.10 4.48 -26.25
C ALA A 54 -9.84 5.30 -26.05
N ALA A 55 -9.52 5.66 -24.82
CA ALA A 55 -8.28 6.34 -24.49
C ALA A 55 -7.16 5.44 -25.06
N SER A 56 -6.35 5.97 -25.96
CA SER A 56 -5.22 5.20 -26.47
C SER A 56 -4.11 5.31 -25.43
N PHE A 57 -3.91 4.26 -24.68
CA PHE A 57 -2.80 4.17 -23.72
C PHE A 57 -1.48 3.97 -24.48
N GLY A 58 -0.38 4.37 -23.84
CA GLY A 58 0.95 4.02 -24.32
C GLY A 58 1.23 2.52 -24.11
N PRO A 59 2.36 2.02 -24.62
CA PRO A 59 2.60 0.57 -24.71
C PRO A 59 2.65 -0.14 -23.37
N ASP A 60 3.21 0.46 -22.32
CA ASP A 60 3.32 -0.18 -21.00
C ASP A 60 1.94 -0.23 -20.31
N THR A 61 1.19 0.86 -20.36
CA THR A 61 -0.19 0.91 -19.85
C THR A 61 -1.09 -0.04 -20.62
N GLN A 62 -0.97 -0.09 -21.96
CA GLN A 62 -1.76 -1.01 -22.77
C GLN A 62 -1.45 -2.48 -22.45
N ALA A 63 -0.20 -2.81 -22.13
CA ALA A 63 0.16 -4.17 -21.72
C ALA A 63 -0.50 -4.60 -20.41
N ILE A 64 -0.71 -3.66 -19.46
CA ILE A 64 -1.48 -3.91 -18.23
C ILE A 64 -2.95 -4.17 -18.57
N VAL A 65 -3.54 -3.34 -19.42
CA VAL A 65 -4.94 -3.49 -19.87
C VAL A 65 -5.16 -4.80 -20.61
N ASP A 66 -4.27 -5.15 -21.53
CA ASP A 66 -4.35 -6.40 -22.30
C ASP A 66 -4.21 -7.64 -21.42
N ARG A 67 -3.44 -7.54 -20.34
CA ARG A 67 -3.30 -8.59 -19.32
C ARG A 67 -4.54 -8.72 -18.44
N GLY A 68 -5.31 -7.64 -18.30
CA GLY A 68 -6.52 -7.58 -17.45
C GLY A 68 -6.25 -7.49 -15.96
N VAL A 69 -5.02 -7.26 -15.53
CA VAL A 69 -4.61 -7.18 -14.11
C VAL A 69 -3.53 -6.14 -13.93
N LEU A 70 -3.69 -5.27 -12.91
CA LEU A 70 -2.65 -4.39 -12.39
C LEU A 70 -1.97 -5.07 -11.19
N LYS A 71 -0.67 -5.28 -11.25
CA LYS A 71 0.11 -5.90 -10.17
C LYS A 71 0.77 -4.82 -9.32
N VAL A 72 0.45 -4.79 -8.03
CA VAL A 72 0.90 -3.72 -7.12
C VAL A 72 1.63 -4.29 -5.91
N GLY A 73 2.82 -3.76 -5.65
CA GLY A 73 3.57 -4.04 -4.43
C GLY A 73 3.09 -3.16 -3.29
N VAL A 74 2.59 -3.77 -2.21
CA VAL A 74 2.07 -3.09 -1.02
C VAL A 74 2.67 -3.66 0.26
N LYS A 75 2.58 -2.91 1.36
CA LYS A 75 2.88 -3.45 2.69
C LYS A 75 1.73 -4.34 3.16
N ASN A 76 1.97 -5.16 4.20
CA ASN A 76 0.92 -5.97 4.79
C ASN A 76 0.72 -5.74 6.31
N ALA A 77 1.52 -4.87 6.90
CA ALA A 77 1.53 -4.62 8.34
C ALA A 77 1.70 -3.12 8.69
N VAL A 78 1.14 -2.23 7.85
CA VAL A 78 1.18 -0.77 8.08
C VAL A 78 -0.25 -0.25 8.16
N GLN A 79 -0.74 -0.13 9.38
CA GLN A 79 -2.10 0.33 9.67
C GLN A 79 -2.38 1.69 9.01
N GLY A 80 -3.52 1.78 8.34
CA GLY A 80 -3.94 2.99 7.63
C GLY A 80 -3.36 3.13 6.22
N PHE A 81 -2.18 2.56 5.91
CA PHE A 81 -1.61 2.58 4.57
C PHE A 81 -1.93 1.31 3.77
N SER A 82 -1.43 0.17 4.24
CA SER A 82 -1.76 -1.15 3.71
C SER A 82 -1.58 -2.19 4.80
N PHE A 83 -2.67 -2.81 5.17
CA PHE A 83 -2.74 -3.84 6.19
C PHE A 83 -3.53 -5.04 5.68
N GLN A 84 -2.94 -6.23 5.75
CA GLN A 84 -3.60 -7.46 5.33
C GLN A 84 -4.31 -8.12 6.52
N ASP A 85 -5.61 -8.32 6.40
CA ASP A 85 -6.36 -9.17 7.33
C ASP A 85 -5.92 -10.63 7.16
N THR A 86 -5.35 -11.20 8.22
CA THR A 86 -4.80 -12.56 8.18
C THR A 86 -5.85 -13.66 8.07
N LEU A 87 -7.13 -13.35 8.33
CA LEU A 87 -8.24 -14.30 8.24
C LEU A 87 -8.87 -14.31 6.85
N THR A 88 -9.05 -13.14 6.25
CA THR A 88 -9.68 -12.99 4.93
C THR A 88 -8.66 -12.91 3.80
N GLY A 89 -7.45 -12.47 4.09
CA GLY A 89 -6.42 -12.16 3.09
C GLY A 89 -6.61 -10.80 2.42
N GLU A 90 -7.67 -10.06 2.77
CA GLU A 90 -7.97 -8.74 2.19
C GLU A 90 -6.97 -7.68 2.66
N TYR A 91 -6.57 -6.81 1.74
CA TYR A 91 -5.77 -5.63 2.02
C TYR A 91 -6.68 -4.41 2.21
N LYS A 92 -6.34 -3.54 3.17
CA LYS A 92 -7.09 -2.31 3.47
C LYS A 92 -6.18 -1.17 3.89
N GLY A 93 -6.35 -0.02 3.27
CA GLY A 93 -5.63 1.20 3.60
C GLY A 93 -5.66 2.22 2.47
N LEU A 94 -5.00 3.33 2.71
CA LEU A 94 -4.87 4.43 1.74
C LEU A 94 -4.22 3.94 0.43
N GLU A 95 -3.14 3.18 0.54
CA GLU A 95 -2.35 2.72 -0.60
C GLU A 95 -3.09 1.65 -1.41
N ASP A 96 -3.83 0.78 -0.72
CA ASP A 96 -4.67 -0.23 -1.36
C ASP A 96 -5.82 0.44 -2.13
N SER A 97 -6.47 1.43 -1.53
CA SER A 97 -7.55 2.19 -2.18
C SER A 97 -7.06 2.95 -3.41
N LEU A 98 -5.87 3.59 -3.34
CA LEU A 98 -5.28 4.26 -4.50
C LEU A 98 -4.96 3.27 -5.63
N ALA A 99 -4.46 2.08 -5.30
CA ALA A 99 -4.17 1.04 -6.29
C ALA A 99 -5.46 0.51 -6.95
N GLU A 100 -6.52 0.28 -6.17
CA GLU A 100 -7.84 -0.11 -6.67
C GLU A 100 -8.42 0.95 -7.61
N MET A 101 -8.29 2.23 -7.28
CA MET A 101 -8.74 3.34 -8.13
C MET A 101 -7.96 3.43 -9.45
N ILE A 102 -6.64 3.14 -9.45
CA ILE A 102 -5.86 3.06 -10.70
C ILE A 102 -6.36 1.88 -11.54
N ALA A 103 -6.59 0.71 -10.94
CA ALA A 103 -7.09 -0.47 -11.64
C ALA A 103 -8.50 -0.24 -12.21
N GLU A 104 -9.39 0.41 -11.45
CA GLU A 104 -10.73 0.80 -11.91
C GLU A 104 -10.67 1.73 -13.12
N TYR A 105 -9.77 2.73 -13.10
CA TYR A 105 -9.57 3.64 -14.24
C TYR A 105 -9.13 2.90 -15.50
N LEU A 106 -8.28 1.87 -15.36
CA LEU A 106 -7.81 1.03 -16.45
C LEU A 106 -8.85 -0.03 -16.88
N GLY A 107 -9.88 -0.29 -16.07
CA GLY A 107 -10.88 -1.34 -16.30
C GLY A 107 -10.31 -2.75 -16.14
N VAL A 108 -9.38 -2.94 -15.21
CA VAL A 108 -8.70 -4.20 -14.89
C VAL A 108 -8.85 -4.58 -13.43
N ASP A 109 -8.57 -5.84 -13.10
CA ASP A 109 -8.46 -6.28 -11.70
C ASP A 109 -7.15 -5.79 -11.08
N VAL A 110 -7.07 -5.75 -9.73
CA VAL A 110 -5.83 -5.49 -8.99
C VAL A 110 -5.33 -6.77 -8.32
N GLU A 111 -4.02 -7.01 -8.38
CA GLU A 111 -3.33 -8.07 -7.66
C GLU A 111 -2.28 -7.48 -6.73
N PHE A 112 -2.43 -7.70 -5.43
CA PHE A 112 -1.49 -7.22 -4.43
C PHE A 112 -0.39 -8.23 -4.14
N THR A 113 0.85 -7.76 -4.15
CA THR A 113 2.03 -8.50 -3.73
C THR A 113 2.63 -7.84 -2.48
N THR A 114 2.77 -8.61 -1.40
CA THR A 114 3.43 -8.11 -0.19
C THR A 114 4.90 -7.80 -0.47
N VAL A 115 5.33 -6.59 -0.14
CA VAL A 115 6.72 -6.15 -0.27
C VAL A 115 7.27 -5.60 1.04
N THR A 116 8.59 -5.67 1.18
CA THR A 116 9.35 -4.97 2.22
C THR A 116 9.99 -3.69 1.67
N ALA A 117 10.60 -2.88 2.52
CA ALA A 117 11.33 -1.72 2.04
C ALA A 117 12.58 -2.11 1.20
N ALA A 118 13.12 -3.30 1.43
CA ALA A 118 14.26 -3.84 0.67
C ALA A 118 13.83 -4.43 -0.69
N THR A 119 12.70 -5.14 -0.75
CA THR A 119 12.33 -5.94 -1.94
C THR A 119 11.50 -5.19 -2.97
N ARG A 120 10.79 -4.10 -2.58
CA ARG A 120 9.84 -3.39 -3.45
C ARG A 120 10.46 -2.88 -4.76
N GLY A 121 11.72 -2.39 -4.70
CA GLY A 121 12.43 -1.91 -5.89
C GLY A 121 12.83 -3.04 -6.84
N GLU A 122 13.35 -4.14 -6.29
CA GLU A 122 13.76 -5.30 -7.09
C GLU A 122 12.59 -5.95 -7.83
N LEU A 123 11.42 -6.06 -7.17
CA LEU A 123 10.21 -6.60 -7.80
C LEU A 123 9.66 -5.70 -8.90
N LEU A 124 9.81 -4.37 -8.75
CA LEU A 124 9.46 -3.42 -9.80
C LEU A 124 10.44 -3.51 -10.99
N ASP A 125 11.74 -3.65 -10.72
CA ASP A 125 12.78 -3.78 -11.74
C ASP A 125 12.64 -5.09 -12.54
N SER A 126 12.26 -6.19 -11.88
CA SER A 126 12.02 -7.49 -12.54
C SER A 126 10.74 -7.52 -13.36
N GLY A 127 9.79 -6.59 -13.11
CA GLY A 127 8.47 -6.58 -13.73
C GLY A 127 7.49 -7.59 -13.10
N ASP A 128 7.80 -8.12 -11.91
CA ASP A 128 6.88 -8.94 -11.13
C ASP A 128 5.69 -8.11 -10.63
N ILE A 129 5.91 -6.80 -10.43
CA ILE A 129 4.88 -5.80 -10.14
C ILE A 129 5.01 -4.61 -11.11
N ASP A 130 3.90 -3.93 -11.37
CA ASP A 130 3.81 -2.76 -12.26
C ASP A 130 4.00 -1.44 -11.51
N ALA A 131 3.58 -1.41 -10.24
CA ALA A 131 3.66 -0.25 -9.36
C ALA A 131 4.00 -0.63 -7.92
N VAL A 132 4.54 0.32 -7.17
CA VAL A 132 4.76 0.21 -5.73
C VAL A 132 3.99 1.32 -5.02
N LEU A 133 3.06 0.92 -4.15
CA LEU A 133 2.36 1.75 -3.17
C LEU A 133 2.64 1.17 -1.78
N ALA A 134 3.80 1.51 -1.22
CA ALA A 134 4.34 0.83 -0.05
C ALA A 134 5.18 1.77 0.83
N THR A 135 4.58 2.91 1.24
CA THR A 135 5.26 3.98 1.99
C THR A 135 6.63 4.31 1.36
N PHE A 136 6.62 4.51 0.03
CA PHE A 136 7.86 4.63 -0.72
C PHE A 136 8.29 6.10 -0.82
N THR A 137 9.17 6.50 0.07
CA THR A 137 9.70 7.86 0.12
C THR A 137 10.38 8.23 -1.18
N ILE A 138 9.96 9.33 -1.76
CA ILE A 138 10.57 9.96 -2.93
C ILE A 138 11.94 10.52 -2.52
N THR A 139 13.01 10.12 -3.20
CA THR A 139 14.35 10.70 -3.01
C THR A 139 15.02 10.89 -4.36
N GLU A 140 15.96 11.84 -4.45
CA GLU A 140 16.70 12.08 -5.69
C GLU A 140 17.51 10.85 -6.13
N GLU A 141 17.96 10.03 -5.18
CA GLU A 141 18.64 8.77 -5.47
C GLU A 141 17.66 7.77 -6.13
N ARG A 142 16.48 7.57 -5.54
CA ARG A 142 15.46 6.65 -6.06
C ARG A 142 14.90 7.08 -7.40
N LYS A 143 14.77 8.39 -7.65
CA LYS A 143 14.36 8.95 -8.94
C LYS A 143 15.32 8.60 -10.10
N LYS A 144 16.55 8.19 -9.81
CA LYS A 144 17.47 7.71 -10.86
C LYS A 144 17.02 6.37 -11.43
N SER A 145 16.40 5.51 -10.60
CA SER A 145 15.97 4.16 -10.96
C SER A 145 14.49 4.06 -11.32
N TRP A 146 13.63 4.83 -10.67
CA TRP A 146 12.17 4.75 -10.82
C TRP A 146 11.57 6.13 -11.06
N ASP A 147 10.38 6.16 -11.68
CA ASP A 147 9.55 7.35 -11.69
C ASP A 147 8.61 7.33 -10.50
N PHE A 148 8.32 8.51 -9.96
CA PHE A 148 7.40 8.70 -8.84
C PHE A 148 6.34 9.72 -9.24
N THR A 149 5.14 9.52 -8.72
CA THR A 149 4.08 10.52 -8.79
C THR A 149 4.36 11.70 -7.89
N THR A 150 3.57 12.75 -8.02
CA THR A 150 3.35 13.76 -6.98
C THR A 150 3.06 13.04 -5.66
N PRO A 151 3.61 13.51 -4.52
CA PRO A 151 3.40 12.84 -3.25
C PRO A 151 1.92 12.85 -2.83
N TYR A 152 1.39 11.67 -2.45
CA TYR A 152 0.03 11.53 -1.94
C TYR A 152 -0.03 11.66 -0.41
N TYR A 153 1.11 11.55 0.29
CA TYR A 153 1.20 11.68 1.74
C TYR A 153 2.58 12.19 2.16
N THR A 154 2.65 12.93 3.26
CA THR A 154 3.91 13.33 3.89
C THR A 154 3.90 12.87 5.35
N ASP A 155 4.88 12.06 5.71
CA ASP A 155 5.15 11.62 7.07
C ASP A 155 6.47 12.23 7.59
N TYR A 156 6.85 11.90 8.82
CA TYR A 156 8.12 12.29 9.42
C TYR A 156 8.75 11.11 10.13
N VAL A 157 10.08 11.00 10.07
CA VAL A 157 10.80 9.98 10.84
C VAL A 157 10.76 10.33 12.33
N SER A 158 10.60 9.30 13.16
CA SER A 158 10.68 9.39 14.61
C SER A 158 11.35 8.14 15.19
N VAL A 159 11.56 8.10 16.49
CA VAL A 159 12.12 6.96 17.20
C VAL A 159 11.22 6.56 18.36
N LEU A 160 10.81 5.31 18.39
CA LEU A 160 10.07 4.71 19.50
C LEU A 160 11.04 3.99 20.44
N VAL A 161 10.88 4.19 21.74
CA VAL A 161 11.75 3.64 22.77
C VAL A 161 10.93 3.00 23.90
N GLU A 162 11.52 2.05 24.63
CA GLU A 162 10.93 1.59 25.92
C GLU A 162 11.16 2.65 26.99
N ASP A 163 10.12 3.01 27.74
CA ASP A 163 10.18 4.03 28.83
C ASP A 163 11.21 3.66 29.90
N SER A 164 11.41 2.35 30.11
CA SER A 164 12.41 1.82 31.04
C SER A 164 13.86 2.19 30.70
N ASN A 165 14.13 2.53 29.43
CA ASN A 165 15.47 2.90 28.97
C ASN A 165 15.82 4.36 29.30
N GLY A 166 14.83 5.18 29.68
CA GLY A 166 15.03 6.57 30.06
C GLY A 166 15.45 7.51 28.94
N ILE A 167 15.35 7.06 27.67
CA ILE A 167 15.68 7.85 26.48
C ILE A 167 14.53 8.79 26.19
N LYS A 168 14.83 10.09 26.02
CA LYS A 168 13.81 11.13 25.81
C LYS A 168 14.04 11.97 24.56
N ASP A 169 15.29 12.18 24.19
CA ASP A 169 15.70 13.03 23.09
C ASP A 169 16.80 12.39 22.24
N LEU A 170 17.20 13.08 21.16
CA LEU A 170 18.26 12.59 20.26
C LEU A 170 19.62 12.42 20.95
N ALA A 171 19.92 13.20 21.99
CA ALA A 171 21.19 13.11 22.71
C ALA A 171 21.30 11.80 23.50
N ASP A 172 20.19 11.31 24.03
CA ASP A 172 20.13 10.05 24.78
C ASP A 172 20.36 8.82 23.89
N LEU A 173 20.17 8.97 22.56
CA LEU A 173 20.44 7.92 21.58
C LEU A 173 21.92 7.75 21.26
N LYS A 174 22.80 8.65 21.75
CA LYS A 174 24.23 8.51 21.54
C LYS A 174 24.74 7.20 22.13
N ASP A 175 25.58 6.51 21.35
CA ASP A 175 26.18 5.21 21.67
C ASP A 175 25.18 4.07 21.86
N LYS A 176 23.93 4.23 21.36
CA LYS A 176 22.89 3.19 21.37
C LYS A 176 22.86 2.41 20.06
N VAL A 177 22.18 1.28 20.11
CA VAL A 177 21.84 0.47 18.95
C VAL A 177 20.38 0.75 18.59
N VAL A 178 20.12 1.18 17.36
CA VAL A 178 18.78 1.49 16.85
C VAL A 178 18.40 0.53 15.75
N GLY A 179 17.18 -0.04 15.87
CA GLY A 179 16.59 -0.89 14.83
C GLY A 179 15.96 -0.07 13.73
N VAL A 180 16.20 -0.46 12.50
CA VAL A 180 15.64 0.16 11.29
C VAL A 180 15.24 -0.93 10.30
N SER A 181 14.35 -0.61 9.36
CA SER A 181 14.03 -1.54 8.26
C SER A 181 15.09 -1.47 7.18
N SER A 182 15.55 -2.63 6.70
CA SER A 182 16.45 -2.76 5.55
C SER A 182 15.89 -2.03 4.34
N GLY A 183 16.72 -1.25 3.63
CA GLY A 183 16.30 -0.48 2.44
C GLY A 183 15.45 0.77 2.74
N SER A 184 15.26 1.14 4.02
CA SER A 184 14.61 2.39 4.42
C SER A 184 15.57 3.58 4.41
N THR A 185 15.00 4.79 4.52
CA THR A 185 15.75 6.05 4.68
C THR A 185 16.08 6.37 6.14
N SER A 186 15.51 5.61 7.10
CA SER A 186 15.41 5.97 8.51
C SER A 186 16.77 6.12 9.20
N ALA A 187 17.72 5.20 8.97
CA ALA A 187 19.04 5.28 9.59
C ALA A 187 19.80 6.55 9.19
N ARG A 188 19.81 6.85 7.88
CA ARG A 188 20.44 8.07 7.34
C ARG A 188 19.78 9.33 7.87
N ALA A 189 18.44 9.32 7.95
CA ALA A 189 17.67 10.44 8.47
C ALA A 189 17.96 10.70 9.95
N LEU A 190 18.08 9.64 10.77
CA LEU A 190 18.42 9.77 12.19
C LEU A 190 19.83 10.33 12.39
N VAL A 191 20.84 9.80 11.68
CA VAL A 191 22.22 10.32 11.77
C VAL A 191 22.26 11.79 11.41
N LYS A 192 21.59 12.16 10.29
CA LYS A 192 21.50 13.58 9.89
C LYS A 192 20.85 14.44 10.97
N ALA A 193 19.73 14.00 11.54
CA ALA A 193 19.04 14.74 12.60
C ALA A 193 19.92 14.92 13.85
N MET A 194 20.67 13.88 14.23
CA MET A 194 21.62 13.97 15.37
C MET A 194 22.78 14.90 15.08
N ILE A 195 23.26 14.98 13.84
CA ILE A 195 24.30 15.96 13.42
C ILE A 195 23.71 17.38 13.47
N ASP A 196 22.55 17.59 12.87
CA ASP A 196 21.89 18.90 12.85
C ASP A 196 21.58 19.41 14.26
N ALA A 197 21.31 18.51 15.20
CA ALA A 197 21.12 18.81 16.63
C ALA A 197 22.45 18.99 17.41
N GLY A 198 23.60 18.82 16.76
CA GLY A 198 24.93 18.93 17.39
C GLY A 198 25.29 17.77 18.34
N VAL A 199 24.57 16.64 18.26
CA VAL A 199 24.81 15.43 19.06
C VAL A 199 25.99 14.62 18.49
N LEU A 200 26.07 14.53 17.17
CA LEU A 200 27.13 13.84 16.44
C LEU A 200 28.01 14.83 15.66
N ASP A 201 29.28 14.47 15.47
CA ASP A 201 30.15 15.15 14.54
C ASP A 201 29.83 14.65 13.10
N GLY A 202 29.53 15.58 12.20
CA GLY A 202 29.19 15.28 10.82
C GLY A 202 30.38 15.11 9.87
N ALA A 203 31.62 15.14 10.36
CA ALA A 203 32.83 15.19 9.51
C ALA A 203 32.93 14.00 8.51
N ASN A 204 32.44 12.83 8.89
CA ASN A 204 32.48 11.61 8.07
C ASN A 204 31.09 11.22 7.49
N PHE A 205 30.08 12.06 7.66
CA PHE A 205 28.74 11.80 7.13
C PHE A 205 28.64 12.28 5.68
N ASP A 206 28.36 11.36 4.79
CA ASP A 206 28.01 11.62 3.40
C ASP A 206 26.69 10.87 3.09
N ALA A 207 25.66 11.62 2.74
CA ALA A 207 24.34 11.08 2.52
C ALA A 207 24.26 10.12 1.31
N ASP A 208 25.12 10.29 0.30
CA ASP A 208 25.12 9.49 -0.93
C ASP A 208 25.83 8.14 -0.73
N THR A 209 26.80 8.09 0.19
CA THR A 209 27.58 6.88 0.49
C THR A 209 27.24 6.26 1.86
N PHE A 210 26.26 6.83 2.58
CA PHE A 210 25.87 6.34 3.89
C PHE A 210 25.42 4.87 3.85
N ASN A 211 25.97 4.08 4.77
CA ASN A 211 25.60 2.69 4.93
C ASN A 211 25.36 2.38 6.43
N ALA A 212 24.12 1.96 6.75
CA ALA A 212 23.70 1.69 8.12
C ALA A 212 24.46 0.54 8.79
N ASP A 213 24.93 -0.48 8.04
CA ASP A 213 25.69 -1.62 8.60
C ASP A 213 27.07 -1.24 9.06
N THR A 214 27.69 -0.31 8.34
CA THR A 214 29.09 0.10 8.60
C THR A 214 29.18 1.35 9.46
N TRP A 215 28.10 2.12 9.62
CA TRP A 215 28.09 3.31 10.46
C TRP A 215 28.23 2.97 11.94
N LYS A 216 29.23 3.55 12.63
CA LYS A 216 29.52 3.30 14.06
C LYS A 216 29.85 4.58 14.85
N GLU A 217 29.72 5.75 14.24
CA GLU A 217 30.10 7.01 14.86
C GLU A 217 28.98 7.53 15.77
N GLY A 218 29.10 7.25 17.07
CA GLY A 218 28.21 7.71 18.11
C GLY A 218 26.80 7.14 18.08
N ILE A 219 26.49 6.23 17.17
CA ILE A 219 25.26 5.42 17.09
C ILE A 219 25.52 4.26 16.16
N SER A 220 24.82 3.15 16.35
CA SER A 220 24.88 1.99 15.45
C SER A 220 23.49 1.47 15.12
N PHE A 221 23.39 0.77 14.00
CA PHE A 221 22.11 0.26 13.52
C PHE A 221 22.10 -1.26 13.45
N ARG A 222 20.90 -1.83 13.67
CA ARG A 222 20.58 -3.20 13.32
C ARG A 222 19.43 -3.17 12.32
N GLN A 223 19.62 -3.77 11.17
CA GLN A 223 18.63 -3.82 10.10
C GLN A 223 17.75 -5.05 10.23
N TYR A 224 16.48 -4.92 9.92
CA TYR A 224 15.46 -5.97 9.94
C TYR A 224 14.62 -5.91 8.66
N ASP A 225 14.08 -7.05 8.26
CA ASP A 225 13.28 -7.13 7.04
C ASP A 225 11.86 -6.59 7.25
N ASP A 226 11.30 -6.71 8.46
CA ASP A 226 9.95 -6.26 8.79
C ASP A 226 9.87 -5.51 10.12
N TYR A 227 8.80 -4.76 10.30
CA TYR A 227 8.58 -3.92 11.49
C TYR A 227 8.25 -4.73 12.75
N PRO A 228 7.46 -5.85 12.71
CA PRO A 228 7.24 -6.71 13.88
C PRO A 228 8.53 -7.23 14.49
N ALA A 229 9.52 -7.60 13.67
CA ALA A 229 10.83 -8.04 14.16
C ALA A 229 11.58 -6.93 14.90
N ILE A 230 11.53 -5.68 14.42
CA ILE A 230 12.12 -4.53 15.12
C ILE A 230 11.42 -4.30 16.47
N SER A 231 10.09 -4.34 16.49
CA SER A 231 9.30 -4.18 17.72
C SER A 231 9.62 -5.26 18.75
N THR A 232 9.81 -6.50 18.30
CA THR A 232 10.22 -7.63 19.17
C THR A 232 11.62 -7.42 19.75
N ALA A 233 12.58 -6.99 18.94
CA ALA A 233 13.93 -6.68 19.36
C ALA A 233 13.99 -5.52 20.36
N LEU A 234 13.11 -4.51 20.19
CA LEU A 234 12.95 -3.41 21.14
C LEU A 234 12.45 -3.92 22.49
N SER A 235 11.39 -4.74 22.53
CA SER A 235 10.88 -5.36 23.75
C SER A 235 11.92 -6.24 24.46
N ALA A 236 12.77 -6.93 23.68
CA ALA A 236 13.84 -7.77 24.20
C ALA A 236 15.07 -6.96 24.68
N ASN A 237 15.04 -5.63 24.53
CA ASN A 237 16.16 -4.72 24.78
C ASN A 237 17.44 -5.08 23.99
N GLU A 238 17.28 -5.72 22.84
CA GLU A 238 18.37 -5.96 21.91
C GLU A 238 18.77 -4.72 21.13
N ILE A 239 17.85 -3.79 21.01
CA ILE A 239 17.98 -2.42 20.49
C ILE A 239 17.35 -1.45 21.48
N GLN A 240 17.78 -0.20 21.49
CA GLN A 240 17.27 0.81 22.41
C GLN A 240 16.32 1.81 21.74
N GLY A 241 16.22 1.79 20.43
CA GLY A 241 15.26 2.58 19.67
C GLY A 241 14.79 1.83 18.42
N PHE A 242 13.54 2.09 18.02
CA PHE A 242 12.96 1.66 16.75
C PHE A 242 12.71 2.92 15.92
N CYS A 243 13.50 3.12 14.88
CA CYS A 243 13.47 4.31 14.04
C CYS A 243 12.82 3.99 12.69
N VAL A 244 11.70 4.64 12.41
CA VAL A 244 10.97 4.62 11.15
C VAL A 244 9.98 5.80 11.12
N ASP A 245 9.19 5.92 10.06
CA ASP A 245 8.19 6.95 9.92
C ASP A 245 7.12 6.85 11.03
N LYS A 246 6.70 7.99 11.54
CA LYS A 246 5.88 8.08 12.76
C LYS A 246 4.54 7.38 12.65
N SER A 247 3.88 7.49 11.50
CA SER A 247 2.62 6.80 11.26
C SER A 247 2.77 5.27 11.30
N ILE A 248 3.91 4.74 10.84
CA ILE A 248 4.23 3.30 10.94
C ILE A 248 4.45 2.89 12.40
N LEU A 249 5.12 3.74 13.20
CA LEU A 249 5.35 3.48 14.63
C LEU A 249 4.06 3.45 15.46
N ALA A 250 2.97 4.06 14.98
CA ALA A 250 1.75 4.28 15.75
C ALA A 250 1.18 2.98 16.33
N ILE A 251 1.17 1.88 15.58
CA ILE A 251 0.66 0.57 16.07
C ILE A 251 1.59 -0.09 17.08
N TYR A 252 2.87 0.28 17.10
CA TYR A 252 3.88 -0.25 18.01
C TYR A 252 4.02 0.60 19.29
N LYS A 253 3.37 1.77 19.34
CA LYS A 253 3.28 2.66 20.49
C LYS A 253 2.25 2.11 21.49
N THR A 254 2.68 1.16 22.28
CA THR A 254 1.89 0.55 23.35
C THR A 254 2.22 1.18 24.71
N ASP A 255 1.53 0.76 25.77
CA ASP A 255 1.87 1.17 27.13
C ASP A 255 3.32 0.78 27.46
N GLY A 256 4.05 1.69 28.09
CA GLY A 256 5.48 1.52 28.41
C GLY A 256 6.45 1.91 27.30
N ARG A 257 5.94 2.48 26.19
CA ARG A 257 6.75 3.01 25.09
C ARG A 257 6.43 4.48 24.82
N SER A 258 7.44 5.24 24.49
CA SER A 258 7.34 6.66 24.14
C SER A 258 8.09 6.98 22.87
N TYR A 259 7.65 8.03 22.17
CA TYR A 259 8.46 8.63 21.12
C TYR A 259 9.56 9.48 21.76
N VAL A 260 10.74 9.48 21.15
CA VAL A 260 11.75 10.50 21.37
C VAL A 260 11.15 11.85 20.97
N ASP A 261 11.46 12.91 21.73
CA ASP A 261 10.97 14.27 21.47
C ASP A 261 11.68 14.88 20.24
N ALA A 262 11.45 14.25 19.10
CA ALA A 262 11.95 14.69 17.79
C ALA A 262 11.13 14.07 16.65
N GLU A 263 10.75 14.90 15.70
CA GLU A 263 10.24 14.52 14.40
C GLU A 263 11.15 15.18 13.35
N PHE A 264 11.65 14.40 12.42
CA PHE A 264 12.66 14.88 11.48
C PHE A 264 12.50 14.24 10.11
N SER A 265 13.16 14.82 9.11
CA SER A 265 13.22 14.29 7.77
C SER A 265 11.85 13.96 7.19
N PRO A 266 11.11 14.91 6.61
CA PRO A 266 9.83 14.65 5.97
C PRO A 266 9.99 13.54 4.93
N GLN A 267 9.02 12.63 4.91
CA GLN A 267 8.96 11.47 4.05
C GLN A 267 7.77 11.63 3.11
N GLU A 268 8.02 12.09 1.91
CA GLU A 268 7.01 12.23 0.87
C GLU A 268 6.80 10.88 0.17
N TYR A 269 5.61 10.30 0.26
CA TYR A 269 5.29 9.02 -0.38
C TYR A 269 4.66 9.23 -1.75
N GLY A 270 5.18 8.55 -2.75
CA GLY A 270 4.65 8.53 -4.11
C GLY A 270 4.45 7.12 -4.62
N VAL A 271 3.58 6.97 -5.63
CA VAL A 271 3.49 5.75 -6.42
C VAL A 271 4.76 5.63 -7.25
N ALA A 272 5.50 4.55 -7.09
CA ALA A 272 6.67 4.29 -7.90
C ALA A 272 6.35 3.32 -9.03
N THR A 273 6.87 3.62 -10.21
CA THR A 273 6.70 2.83 -11.43
C THR A 273 8.03 2.72 -12.17
N LYS A 274 8.08 1.84 -13.17
CA LYS A 274 9.26 1.66 -13.99
C LYS A 274 9.70 2.97 -14.64
N LYS A 275 11.00 3.24 -14.61
CA LYS A 275 11.59 4.46 -15.19
C LYS A 275 11.29 4.62 -16.66
N GLY A 276 10.74 5.80 -17.04
CA GLY A 276 10.43 6.16 -18.43
C GLY A 276 9.18 5.49 -19.00
N SER A 277 8.36 4.83 -18.17
CA SER A 277 7.11 4.22 -18.58
C SER A 277 6.01 5.28 -18.80
N ASP A 278 5.17 5.08 -19.81
CA ASP A 278 3.96 5.90 -20.01
C ASP A 278 2.95 5.71 -18.86
N PHE A 279 2.98 4.56 -18.21
CA PHE A 279 2.19 4.29 -17.00
C PHE A 279 2.54 5.23 -15.85
N SER A 280 3.80 5.69 -15.75
CA SER A 280 4.24 6.67 -14.76
C SER A 280 3.50 8.01 -14.91
N THR A 281 3.37 8.48 -16.15
CA THR A 281 2.65 9.71 -16.45
C THR A 281 1.18 9.60 -16.10
N LEU A 282 0.54 8.49 -16.45
CA LEU A 282 -0.86 8.22 -16.11
C LEU A 282 -1.07 8.20 -14.59
N CYS A 283 -0.24 7.47 -13.84
CA CYS A 283 -0.35 7.44 -12.38
C CYS A 283 -0.21 8.84 -11.76
N ASP A 284 0.71 9.66 -12.26
CA ASP A 284 0.90 11.02 -11.74
C ASP A 284 -0.30 11.92 -12.06
N GLU A 285 -0.87 11.85 -13.26
CA GLU A 285 -2.08 12.58 -13.64
C GLU A 285 -3.28 12.19 -12.74
N LEU A 286 -3.46 10.91 -12.45
CA LEU A 286 -4.51 10.42 -11.57
C LEU A 286 -4.32 10.93 -10.13
N VAL A 287 -3.13 10.77 -9.57
CA VAL A 287 -2.82 11.23 -8.20
C VAL A 287 -3.00 12.74 -8.08
N GLN A 288 -2.53 13.54 -9.06
CA GLN A 288 -2.76 14.99 -9.08
C GLN A 288 -4.25 15.34 -9.12
N GLY A 289 -5.05 14.62 -9.91
CA GLY A 289 -6.50 14.78 -9.96
C GLY A 289 -7.15 14.52 -8.60
N TRP A 290 -6.81 13.42 -7.94
CA TRP A 290 -7.34 13.03 -6.64
C TRP A 290 -6.86 13.92 -5.47
N LEU A 291 -5.69 14.54 -5.62
CA LEU A 291 -5.24 15.59 -4.69
C LEU A 291 -6.05 16.87 -4.87
N ALA A 292 -6.32 17.25 -6.11
CA ALA A 292 -7.01 18.48 -6.43
C ALA A 292 -8.51 18.46 -6.07
N ASP A 293 -9.17 17.30 -6.16
CA ASP A 293 -10.59 17.14 -5.84
C ASP A 293 -10.88 16.75 -4.39
N GLY A 294 -9.83 16.50 -3.58
CA GLY A 294 -9.94 16.13 -2.16
C GLY A 294 -10.15 14.65 -1.89
N THR A 295 -10.10 13.79 -2.90
CA THR A 295 -10.25 12.34 -2.75
C THR A 295 -9.15 11.76 -1.85
N VAL A 296 -7.89 12.13 -2.07
CA VAL A 296 -6.76 11.68 -1.22
C VAL A 296 -6.94 12.14 0.22
N GLU A 297 -7.38 13.39 0.47
CA GLU A 297 -7.63 13.89 1.82
C GLU A 297 -8.74 13.08 2.53
N SER A 298 -9.79 12.69 1.80
CA SER A 298 -10.87 11.86 2.32
C SER A 298 -10.37 10.47 2.71
N LEU A 299 -9.58 9.83 1.83
CA LEU A 299 -8.97 8.52 2.11
C LEU A 299 -8.01 8.56 3.30
N ILE A 300 -7.22 9.62 3.47
CA ILE A 300 -6.34 9.84 4.63
C ILE A 300 -7.16 9.83 5.92
N LYS A 301 -8.28 10.57 5.96
CA LYS A 301 -9.17 10.65 7.12
C LYS A 301 -9.87 9.31 7.41
N GLU A 302 -10.37 8.65 6.38
CA GLU A 302 -11.06 7.35 6.47
C GLU A 302 -10.14 6.27 7.06
N ASN A 303 -8.85 6.34 6.73
CA ASN A 303 -7.84 5.40 7.20
C ASN A 303 -7.15 5.83 8.51
N GLY A 304 -7.59 6.94 9.14
CA GLY A 304 -7.09 7.38 10.44
C GLY A 304 -5.66 7.92 10.42
N LEU A 305 -5.21 8.46 9.29
CA LEU A 305 -3.86 9.01 9.07
C LEU A 305 -3.78 10.54 9.25
N SER A 306 -4.84 11.18 9.70
CA SER A 306 -4.93 12.65 9.90
C SER A 306 -4.53 13.07 11.32
#